data_48d2530eb58ed1bf326ffb6afe31ff93
#
_entry.id   48d2530eb58ed1bf326ffb6afe31ff93
#
_cell.length_a   1.000
_cell.length_b   1.000
_cell.length_c   1.000
_cell.angle_alpha   90.00
_cell.angle_beta   90.00
_cell.angle_gamma   90.00
#
_symmetry.space_group_name_H-M   'P 1'
#
loop_
_entity.id
_entity.type
_entity.pdbx_description
1 polymer ?
#
loop_
_entity_poly.entity_id
_entity_poly.type
_entity_poly.pdbx_seq_one_letter_code
_entity_poly.pdbx_strand_id
1 'polypeptide(L)' 'MPGTMVKINVTAGKAVKSGEVLAVLEAMKMENEIMAPHDATVVQVLTDVGTKVDTGTPIIVLG' A
#
# COMPACT_ATOMS: atom_id res chain seq x y z
N MET A 1 4.09 4.20 -13.57
CA MET A 1 5.50 3.85 -13.38
C MET A 1 5.58 2.52 -12.68
N PRO A 2 6.35 1.57 -13.20
CA PRO A 2 6.49 0.30 -12.52
C PRO A 2 7.30 0.42 -11.25
N GLY A 3 6.94 -0.34 -10.24
CA GLY A 3 7.64 -0.38 -8.98
C GLY A 3 7.51 -1.74 -8.33
N THR A 4 8.16 -1.92 -7.21
CA THR A 4 8.13 -3.18 -6.46
C THR A 4 7.71 -2.89 -5.02
N MET A 5 6.77 -3.69 -4.52
CA MET A 5 6.34 -3.57 -3.13
C MET A 5 7.45 -4.10 -2.22
N VAL A 6 7.99 -3.22 -1.38
CA VAL A 6 9.08 -3.60 -0.48
C VAL A 6 8.59 -3.83 0.95
N LYS A 7 7.44 -3.26 1.31
CA LYS A 7 6.90 -3.42 2.65
C LYS A 7 5.38 -3.23 2.63
N ILE A 8 4.68 -4.06 3.38
CA ILE A 8 3.23 -3.92 3.59
C ILE A 8 3.01 -3.94 5.10
N ASN A 9 2.48 -2.86 5.65
CA ASN A 9 2.33 -2.66 7.09
C ASN A 9 0.97 -3.05 7.63
N VAL A 10 0.02 -3.42 6.75
CA VAL A 10 -1.37 -3.67 7.14
C VAL A 10 -1.83 -5.02 6.62
N THR A 11 -2.88 -5.55 7.25
CA THR A 11 -3.56 -6.76 6.81
C THR A 11 -5.06 -6.48 6.71
N ALA A 12 -5.78 -7.35 6.01
CA ALA A 12 -7.23 -7.22 5.91
C ALA A 12 -7.86 -7.21 7.32
N GLY A 13 -8.76 -6.28 7.53
CA GLY A 13 -9.43 -6.11 8.81
C GLY A 13 -8.79 -5.09 9.75
N LYS A 14 -7.60 -4.59 9.41
CA LYS A 14 -6.93 -3.60 10.26
C LYS A 14 -7.57 -2.22 10.10
N ALA A 15 -7.81 -1.54 11.23
CA ALA A 15 -8.24 -0.14 11.22
C ALA A 15 -7.01 0.74 11.05
N VAL A 16 -7.09 1.73 10.17
CA VAL A 16 -6.01 2.68 9.89
C VAL A 16 -6.52 4.10 10.07
N LYS A 17 -5.60 5.01 10.34
CA LYS A 17 -5.90 6.42 10.51
C LYS A 17 -5.30 7.21 9.36
N SER A 18 -5.88 8.39 9.10
CA SER A 18 -5.37 9.33 8.11
C SER A 18 -3.88 9.57 8.32
N GLY A 19 -3.10 9.42 7.25
CA GLY A 19 -1.65 9.60 7.29
C GLY A 19 -0.86 8.39 7.76
N GLU A 20 -1.53 7.31 8.13
CA GLU A 20 -0.83 6.09 8.52
C GLU A 20 -0.23 5.42 7.29
N VAL A 21 1.03 4.97 7.39
CA VAL A 21 1.71 4.31 6.27
C VAL A 21 1.16 2.91 6.12
N LEU A 22 0.57 2.63 4.96
CA LEU A 22 -0.02 1.33 4.65
C LEU A 22 1.02 0.38 4.05
N ALA A 23 1.85 0.91 3.17
CA ALA A 23 2.83 0.12 2.44
C ALA A 23 3.94 1.02 1.93
N VAL A 24 5.02 0.41 1.49
CA VAL A 24 6.13 1.14 0.86
C VAL A 24 6.39 0.51 -0.51
N LEU A 25 6.46 1.36 -1.51
CA LEU A 25 6.71 0.99 -2.90
C LEU A 25 8.06 1.57 -3.33
N GLU A 26 8.93 0.74 -3.89
CA GLU A 26 10.18 1.22 -4.47
C GLU A 26 10.02 1.37 -5.98
N ALA A 27 10.33 2.56 -6.47
CA ALA A 27 10.32 2.87 -7.89
C ALA A 27 11.45 3.85 -8.19
N MET A 28 12.19 3.62 -9.27
CA MET A 28 13.29 4.50 -9.70
C MET A 28 14.29 4.78 -8.58
N LYS A 29 14.66 3.74 -7.83
CA LYS A 29 15.64 3.80 -6.72
C LYS A 29 15.17 4.67 -5.54
N MET A 30 13.87 4.98 -5.48
CA MET A 30 13.28 5.75 -4.40
C MET A 30 12.18 4.95 -3.73
N GLU A 31 12.09 5.08 -2.43
CA GLU A 31 10.99 4.48 -1.69
C GLU A 31 9.87 5.49 -1.55
N ASN A 32 8.65 5.05 -1.84
CA ASN A 32 7.46 5.89 -1.75
C ASN A 32 6.50 5.27 -0.74
N GLU A 33 6.13 6.04 0.25
CA GLU A 33 5.18 5.58 1.26
C GLU A 33 3.75 5.77 0.77
N ILE A 34 2.95 4.73 0.89
CA ILE A 34 1.53 4.78 0.56
C ILE A 34 0.79 4.95 1.88
N MET A 35 0.12 6.07 2.05
CA MET A 35 -0.55 6.44 3.29
C MET A 35 -2.05 6.45 3.12
N ALA A 36 -2.77 6.20 4.23
CA ALA A 36 -4.22 6.28 4.23
C ALA A 36 -4.66 7.74 4.04
N PRO A 37 -5.58 8.00 3.09
CA PRO A 37 -6.07 9.38 2.87
C PRO A 37 -7.04 9.85 3.95
N HIS A 38 -7.63 8.91 4.68
CA HIS A 38 -8.57 9.19 5.76
C HIS A 38 -8.64 7.97 6.67
N ASP A 39 -9.28 8.12 7.82
CA ASP A 39 -9.51 6.99 8.71
C ASP A 39 -10.40 5.96 8.00
N ALA A 40 -9.99 4.71 8.02
CA ALA A 40 -10.68 3.65 7.29
C ALA A 40 -10.32 2.27 7.87
N THR A 41 -10.92 1.24 7.31
CA THR A 41 -10.56 -0.14 7.62
C THR A 41 -10.06 -0.81 6.36
N VAL A 42 -8.97 -1.55 6.46
CA VAL A 42 -8.45 -2.31 5.32
C VAL A 42 -9.39 -3.46 5.03
N VAL A 43 -9.99 -3.44 3.84
CA VAL A 43 -10.91 -4.48 3.40
C VAL A 43 -10.14 -5.66 2.82
N GLN A 44 -9.15 -5.35 1.99
CA GLN A 44 -8.38 -6.37 1.29
C GLN A 44 -7.01 -5.83 0.91
N VAL A 45 -6.00 -6.67 1.00
CA VAL A 45 -4.66 -6.38 0.49
C VAL A 45 -4.48 -7.19 -0.78
N LEU A 46 -4.25 -6.51 -1.90
CA LEU A 46 -4.25 -7.12 -3.23
C LEU A 46 -2.85 -7.50 -3.72
N THR A 47 -1.80 -7.12 -2.99
CA THR A 47 -0.43 -7.41 -3.39
C THR A 47 0.37 -7.92 -2.18
N ASP A 48 1.53 -8.52 -2.48
CA ASP A 48 2.47 -8.99 -1.47
C ASP A 48 3.81 -8.28 -1.63
N VAL A 49 4.64 -8.37 -0.59
CA VAL A 49 6.02 -7.88 -0.64
C VAL A 49 6.75 -8.62 -1.77
N GLY A 50 7.48 -7.87 -2.58
CA GLY A 50 8.18 -8.39 -3.73
C GLY A 50 7.39 -8.40 -5.03
N THR A 51 6.10 -8.07 -4.97
CA THR A 51 5.24 -8.00 -6.16
C THR A 51 5.55 -6.74 -6.95
N LYS A 52 5.68 -6.86 -8.25
CA LYS A 52 5.81 -5.70 -9.14
C LYS A 52 4.44 -5.14 -9.45
N VAL A 53 4.33 -3.82 -9.37
CA VAL A 53 3.07 -3.11 -9.62
C VAL A 53 3.32 -1.93 -10.56
N ASP A 54 2.27 -1.51 -11.25
CA ASP A 54 2.32 -0.35 -12.15
C ASP A 54 1.43 0.76 -11.60
N THR A 55 1.59 1.95 -12.18
CA THR A 55 0.71 3.08 -11.87
C THR A 55 -0.75 2.67 -12.12
N GLY A 56 -1.57 2.89 -11.13
CA GLY A 56 -2.99 2.54 -11.20
C GLY A 56 -3.32 1.11 -10.79
N THR A 57 -2.31 0.28 -10.52
CA THR A 57 -2.58 -1.07 -10.02
C THR A 57 -3.15 -0.98 -8.61
N PRO A 58 -4.32 -1.61 -8.35
CA PRO A 58 -4.86 -1.61 -6.99
C PRO A 58 -3.95 -2.39 -6.05
N ILE A 59 -3.64 -1.80 -4.90
CA ILE A 59 -2.75 -2.41 -3.92
C ILE A 59 -3.52 -2.79 -2.67
N ILE A 60 -4.31 -1.87 -2.14
CA ILE A 60 -5.07 -2.05 -0.91
C ILE A 60 -6.46 -1.46 -1.12
N VAL A 61 -7.48 -2.16 -0.66
CA VAL A 61 -8.86 -1.67 -0.69
C VAL A 61 -9.22 -1.21 0.72
N LEU A 62 -9.68 0.03 0.83
CA LEU A 62 -10.15 0.61 2.09
C LEU A 62 -11.67 0.71 2.09
N GLY A 63 -12.26 0.44 3.21
CA GLY A 63 -13.71 0.54 3.40
C GLY A 63 -14.13 1.61 4.37
#